data_7a5d0a21e97bac7048dd0c0567976718
#
_entry.id   7a5d0a21e97bac7048dd0c0567976718
#
_cell.length_a   1.000
_cell.length_b   1.000
_cell.length_c   1.000
_cell.angle_alpha   90.00
_cell.angle_beta   90.00
_cell.angle_gamma   90.00
#
_symmetry.space_group_name_H-M   'P 1'
#
loop_
_entity.id
_entity.type
_entity.pdbx_description
1 polymer ?
#
loop_
_entity_poly.entity_id
_entity_poly.type
_entity_poly.pdbx_seq_one_letter_code
_entity_poly.pdbx_strand_id
1 'polypeptide(L)'
;SAAGLYLSRAGAIIVGIIDRAGGIIAPDGLSAETVERLFLDKKENRLSGEILPFEEVNKKIWHLPCDIFVPGAASKIVSRAQAEALVEAGCEVISCGANVPFSDDGIFFGETARWLDENIALIPDFVANCGMARVFAYLMENEADLTDKGIFQDASQTIGTFLEALFRENPGTTRISQRSLFKSLQKLD
;
A
#
# COMPACT_ATOMS: atom_id res chain seq x y z
N SER A 1 2.31 1.76 9.60
CA SER A 1 3.61 2.03 10.24
C SER A 1 4.73 1.15 9.72
N ALA A 2 4.56 -0.17 9.57
CA ALA A 2 5.61 -1.02 8.96
C ALA A 2 5.93 -0.58 7.53
N ALA A 3 4.91 -0.38 6.69
CA ALA A 3 5.11 0.15 5.34
C ALA A 3 5.87 1.48 5.35
N GLY A 4 5.48 2.44 6.23
CA GLY A 4 6.19 3.71 6.38
C GLY A 4 7.65 3.53 6.75
N LEU A 5 7.99 2.61 7.69
CA LEU A 5 9.37 2.32 8.06
C LEU A 5 10.19 1.79 6.88
N TYR A 6 9.69 0.79 6.16
CA TYR A 6 10.42 0.20 5.04
C TYR A 6 10.54 1.17 3.86
N LEU A 7 9.50 1.95 3.57
CA LEU A 7 9.54 3.00 2.56
C LEU A 7 10.56 4.10 2.93
N SER A 8 10.58 4.54 4.19
CA SER A 8 11.58 5.51 4.68
C SER A 8 13.01 4.96 4.53
N ARG A 9 13.24 3.70 4.87
CA ARG A 9 14.54 3.03 4.68
C ARG A 9 14.94 2.89 3.20
N ALA A 10 13.95 2.85 2.31
CA ALA A 10 14.15 2.87 0.85
C ALA A 10 14.33 4.28 0.28
N GLY A 11 14.32 5.33 1.12
CA GLY A 11 14.53 6.72 0.72
C GLY A 11 13.27 7.52 0.44
N ALA A 12 12.07 6.96 0.69
CA ALA A 12 10.83 7.71 0.54
C ALA A 12 10.65 8.72 1.68
N ILE A 13 10.13 9.89 1.35
CA ILE A 13 9.73 10.93 2.31
C ILE A 13 8.33 10.62 2.81
N ILE A 14 8.18 10.38 4.11
CA ILE A 14 6.89 10.06 4.72
C ILE A 14 6.22 11.35 5.16
N VAL A 15 5.19 11.79 4.46
CA VAL A 15 4.47 13.03 4.71
C VAL A 15 3.26 12.88 5.64
N GLY A 16 2.77 11.65 5.83
CA GLY A 16 1.66 11.39 6.73
C GLY A 16 1.52 9.93 7.12
N ILE A 17 1.08 9.68 8.34
CA ILE A 17 0.71 8.35 8.84
C ILE A 17 -0.55 8.49 9.68
N ILE A 18 -1.53 7.64 9.44
CA ILE A 18 -2.77 7.60 10.21
C ILE A 18 -3.12 6.16 10.61
N ASP A 19 -3.64 5.98 11.81
CA ASP A 19 -4.34 4.78 12.24
C ASP A 19 -5.58 5.15 13.08
N ARG A 20 -6.24 4.16 13.68
CA ARG A 20 -7.45 4.37 14.50
C ARG A 20 -7.24 5.21 15.77
N ALA A 21 -6.02 5.42 16.24
CA ALA A 21 -5.70 6.24 17.40
C ALA A 21 -5.52 7.72 17.02
N GLY A 22 -5.10 7.98 15.79
CA GLY A 22 -4.76 9.29 15.28
C GLY A 22 -3.62 9.21 14.28
N GLY A 23 -2.81 10.26 14.17
CA GLY A 23 -1.71 10.26 13.23
C GLY A 23 -0.88 11.53 13.24
N ILE A 24 0.01 11.61 12.27
CA ILE A 24 0.89 12.75 12.05
C ILE A 24 0.77 13.19 10.59
N ILE A 25 0.75 14.51 10.39
CA ILE A 25 0.85 15.15 9.08
C ILE A 25 2.11 16.02 9.11
N ALA A 26 2.99 15.81 8.16
CA ALA A 26 4.26 16.51 8.02
C ALA A 26 4.53 16.77 6.52
N PRO A 27 4.03 17.87 5.96
CA PRO A 27 4.16 18.17 4.52
C PRO A 27 5.63 18.19 4.05
N ASP A 28 6.56 18.60 4.92
CA ASP A 28 8.00 18.62 4.64
C ASP A 28 8.69 17.26 4.89
N GLY A 29 7.93 16.27 5.33
CA GLY A 29 8.41 14.93 5.63
C GLY A 29 8.78 14.67 7.09
N LEU A 30 8.59 13.42 7.52
CA LEU A 30 9.05 12.91 8.81
C LEU A 30 10.51 12.46 8.71
N SER A 31 11.30 12.73 9.76
CA SER A 31 12.64 12.15 9.85
C SER A 31 12.59 10.62 9.96
N ALA A 32 13.62 9.93 9.46
CA ALA A 32 13.72 8.48 9.57
C ALA A 32 13.62 7.99 11.02
N GLU A 33 14.23 8.73 11.95
CA GLU A 33 14.17 8.46 13.41
C GLU A 33 12.72 8.56 13.94
N THR A 34 11.97 9.58 13.50
CA THR A 34 10.55 9.72 13.89
C THR A 34 9.72 8.56 13.36
N VAL A 35 9.91 8.17 12.10
CA VAL A 35 9.20 7.02 11.49
C VAL A 35 9.53 5.72 12.22
N GLU A 36 10.82 5.49 12.56
CA GLU A 36 11.25 4.31 13.30
C GLU A 36 10.66 4.28 14.72
N ARG A 37 10.68 5.41 15.43
CA ARG A 37 10.07 5.54 16.76
C ARG A 37 8.56 5.27 16.72
N LEU A 38 7.83 5.82 15.75
CA LEU A 38 6.41 5.54 15.56
C LEU A 38 6.11 4.06 15.30
N PHE A 39 7.05 3.33 14.73
CA PHE A 39 6.92 1.89 14.52
C PHE A 39 7.22 1.11 15.81
N LEU A 40 8.29 1.44 16.52
CA LEU A 40 8.75 0.71 17.72
C LEU A 40 7.86 0.98 18.94
N ASP A 41 7.40 2.21 19.13
CA ASP A 41 6.61 2.62 20.29
C ASP A 41 5.11 2.28 20.20
N LYS A 42 4.69 1.53 19.17
CA LYS A 42 3.30 1.11 19.03
C LYS A 42 2.80 0.33 20.23
N LYS A 43 1.61 0.68 20.70
CA LYS A 43 0.90 -0.04 21.75
C LYS A 43 -0.35 -0.69 21.17
N GLU A 44 -0.49 -2.00 21.33
CA GLU A 44 -1.65 -2.75 20.83
C GLU A 44 -1.96 -2.49 19.33
N ASN A 45 -0.93 -2.40 18.50
CA ASN A 45 -1.03 -2.02 17.08
C ASN A 45 -1.64 -0.63 16.81
N ARG A 46 -1.51 0.30 17.76
CA ARG A 46 -1.89 1.71 17.62
C ARG A 46 -0.65 2.60 17.66
N LEU A 47 -0.69 3.68 16.89
CA LEU A 47 0.30 4.75 17.05
C LEU A 47 0.23 5.32 18.47
N SER A 48 1.36 5.74 18.99
CA SER A 48 1.48 6.35 20.31
C SER A 48 2.51 7.49 20.29
N GLY A 49 2.48 8.34 21.32
CA GLY A 49 3.33 9.51 21.42
C GLY A 49 2.61 10.80 21.01
N GLU A 50 3.34 11.75 20.49
CA GLU A 50 2.80 13.05 20.04
C GLU A 50 2.11 12.90 18.68
N ILE A 51 0.86 12.48 18.71
CA ILE A 51 0.01 12.33 17.52
C ILE A 51 -1.24 13.21 17.62
N LEU A 52 -1.74 13.67 16.49
CA LEU A 52 -3.03 14.37 16.41
C LEU A 52 -4.18 13.35 16.56
N PRO A 53 -5.33 13.76 17.14
CA PRO A 53 -6.51 12.92 17.23
C PRO A 53 -6.98 12.45 15.85
N PHE A 54 -7.57 11.24 15.78
CA PHE A 54 -8.05 10.64 14.53
C PHE A 54 -8.94 11.58 13.72
N GLU A 55 -9.93 12.20 14.36
CA GLU A 55 -10.88 13.09 13.69
C GLU A 55 -10.21 14.31 13.02
N GLU A 56 -9.12 14.80 13.60
CA GLU A 56 -8.38 15.90 13.04
C GLU A 56 -7.54 15.48 11.83
N VAL A 57 -6.79 14.38 11.98
CA VAL A 57 -5.95 13.85 10.90
C VAL A 57 -6.80 13.36 9.75
N ASN A 58 -7.89 12.64 10.03
CA ASN A 58 -8.77 12.08 9.01
C ASN A 58 -9.42 13.15 8.12
N LYS A 59 -9.59 14.38 8.61
CA LYS A 59 -10.07 15.51 7.79
C LYS A 59 -9.02 16.07 6.84
N LYS A 60 -7.75 15.92 7.15
CA LYS A 60 -6.64 16.61 6.47
C LYS A 60 -5.83 15.69 5.56
N ILE A 61 -5.65 14.44 5.96
CA ILE A 61 -4.67 13.52 5.33
C ILE A 61 -5.01 13.21 3.85
N TRP A 62 -6.28 13.19 3.51
CA TRP A 62 -6.74 12.91 2.14
C TRP A 62 -6.45 14.04 1.13
N HIS A 63 -6.18 15.23 1.64
CA HIS A 63 -5.82 16.42 0.85
C HIS A 63 -4.32 16.75 0.94
N LEU A 64 -3.54 15.89 1.57
CA LEU A 64 -2.10 16.06 1.69
C LEU A 64 -1.42 15.65 0.38
N PRO A 65 -0.66 16.52 -0.28
CA PRO A 65 0.09 16.17 -1.48
C PRO A 65 1.03 14.99 -1.22
N CYS A 66 0.94 13.97 -2.06
CA CYS A 66 1.81 12.80 -2.00
C CYS A 66 1.86 12.11 -3.36
N ASP A 67 2.98 11.47 -3.70
CA ASP A 67 3.10 10.67 -4.91
C ASP A 67 2.47 9.28 -4.72
N ILE A 68 2.58 8.72 -3.51
CA ILE A 68 2.16 7.34 -3.21
C ILE A 68 1.31 7.30 -1.95
N PHE A 69 0.16 6.65 -2.04
CA PHE A 69 -0.67 6.31 -0.90
C PHE A 69 -0.73 4.79 -0.68
N VAL A 70 -0.58 4.36 0.59
CA VAL A 70 -0.65 2.93 0.96
C VAL A 70 -1.78 2.70 1.97
N PRO A 71 -2.97 2.28 1.53
CA PRO A 71 -4.04 1.84 2.43
C PRO A 71 -3.66 0.50 3.07
N GLY A 72 -3.12 0.52 4.29
CA GLY A 72 -2.57 -0.65 4.97
C GLY A 72 -3.22 -0.99 6.31
N ALA A 73 -4.36 -0.35 6.67
CA ALA A 73 -4.94 -0.49 8.00
C ALA A 73 -5.99 -1.59 8.10
N ALA A 74 -7.04 -1.52 7.28
CA ALA A 74 -8.14 -2.48 7.29
C ALA A 74 -8.89 -2.49 5.94
N SER A 75 -9.79 -3.47 5.78
CA SER A 75 -10.67 -3.56 4.62
C SER A 75 -11.78 -2.49 4.68
N LYS A 76 -12.21 -2.03 3.52
CA LYS A 76 -13.39 -1.18 3.31
C LYS A 76 -13.39 0.14 4.10
N ILE A 77 -12.23 0.76 4.29
CA ILE A 77 -12.09 2.02 5.05
C ILE A 77 -11.83 3.25 4.18
N VAL A 78 -11.53 3.09 2.89
CA VAL A 78 -11.29 4.20 1.97
C VAL A 78 -12.54 4.43 1.12
N SER A 79 -13.23 5.55 1.35
CA SER A 79 -14.42 5.91 0.60
C SER A 79 -14.06 6.49 -0.77
N ARG A 80 -15.05 6.56 -1.67
CA ARG A 80 -14.92 7.20 -2.97
C ARG A 80 -14.47 8.66 -2.87
N ALA A 81 -15.09 9.44 -1.98
CA ALA A 81 -14.73 10.84 -1.77
C ALA A 81 -13.28 11.02 -1.28
N GLN A 82 -12.79 10.11 -0.43
CA GLN A 82 -11.39 10.13 0.02
C GLN A 82 -10.43 9.77 -1.11
N ALA A 83 -10.80 8.81 -1.97
CA ALA A 83 -10.01 8.46 -3.14
C ALA A 83 -9.92 9.60 -4.15
N GLU A 84 -11.02 10.31 -4.39
CA GLU A 84 -11.05 11.52 -5.25
C GLU A 84 -10.17 12.62 -4.68
N ALA A 85 -10.27 12.90 -3.38
CA ALA A 85 -9.45 13.92 -2.72
C ALA A 85 -7.93 13.61 -2.83
N LEU A 86 -7.51 12.34 -2.72
CA LEU A 86 -6.12 11.93 -2.93
C LEU A 86 -5.65 12.22 -4.35
N VAL A 87 -6.45 11.89 -5.36
CA VAL A 87 -6.11 12.15 -6.76
C VAL A 87 -6.04 13.64 -7.03
N GLU A 88 -7.00 14.43 -6.51
CA GLU A 88 -6.99 15.90 -6.60
C GLU A 88 -5.77 16.51 -5.90
N ALA A 89 -5.28 15.91 -4.82
CA ALA A 89 -4.08 16.33 -4.12
C ALA A 89 -2.77 15.94 -4.85
N GLY A 90 -2.84 15.22 -5.97
CA GLY A 90 -1.69 14.85 -6.80
C GLY A 90 -1.17 13.43 -6.58
N CYS A 91 -1.91 12.56 -5.89
CA CYS A 91 -1.50 11.17 -5.73
C CYS A 91 -1.47 10.44 -7.08
N GLU A 92 -0.33 9.86 -7.43
CA GLU A 92 -0.11 9.16 -8.70
C GLU A 92 -0.22 7.63 -8.58
N VAL A 93 0.06 7.11 -7.38
CA VAL A 93 0.10 5.65 -7.13
C VAL A 93 -0.63 5.29 -5.85
N ILE A 94 -1.54 4.32 -5.92
CA ILE A 94 -2.08 3.64 -4.74
C ILE A 94 -1.60 2.19 -4.73
N SER A 95 -0.88 1.79 -3.66
CA SER A 95 -0.43 0.42 -3.44
C SER A 95 -1.24 -0.22 -2.31
N CYS A 96 -2.14 -1.14 -2.63
CA CYS A 96 -3.09 -1.72 -1.69
C CYS A 96 -2.43 -2.69 -0.70
N GLY A 97 -1.99 -2.19 0.46
CA GLY A 97 -1.40 -2.98 1.54
C GLY A 97 -2.42 -3.66 2.46
N ALA A 98 -3.71 -3.36 2.34
CA ALA A 98 -4.80 -4.05 3.02
C ALA A 98 -5.66 -4.79 1.99
N ASN A 99 -6.30 -5.89 2.41
CA ASN A 99 -7.28 -6.59 1.58
C ASN A 99 -8.51 -5.70 1.36
N VAL A 100 -8.96 -5.59 0.11
CA VAL A 100 -10.20 -4.86 -0.26
C VAL A 100 -10.29 -3.50 0.44
N PRO A 101 -9.34 -2.56 0.24
CA PRO A 101 -9.26 -1.34 1.06
C PRO A 101 -10.40 -0.35 0.82
N PHE A 102 -11.04 -0.39 -0.35
CA PHE A 102 -12.11 0.55 -0.72
C PHE A 102 -13.48 0.10 -0.17
N SER A 103 -14.32 1.07 0.21
CA SER A 103 -15.64 0.84 0.81
C SER A 103 -16.73 0.53 -0.21
N ASP A 104 -16.36 -0.14 -1.29
CA ASP A 104 -17.28 -0.64 -2.30
C ASP A 104 -18.04 -1.89 -1.81
N ASP A 105 -19.22 -2.15 -2.34
CA ASP A 105 -20.02 -3.34 -2.00
C ASP A 105 -19.38 -4.64 -2.50
N GLY A 106 -18.69 -4.59 -3.64
CA GLY A 106 -17.98 -5.73 -4.25
C GLY A 106 -16.66 -6.08 -3.55
N ILE A 107 -16.23 -7.33 -3.70
CA ILE A 107 -14.90 -7.78 -3.26
C ILE A 107 -13.85 -7.44 -4.32
N PHE A 108 -14.17 -7.58 -5.59
CA PHE A 108 -13.27 -7.28 -6.70
C PHE A 108 -13.85 -6.19 -7.59
N PHE A 109 -13.02 -5.23 -7.98
CA PHE A 109 -13.37 -4.18 -8.94
C PHE A 109 -14.68 -3.46 -8.66
N GLY A 110 -14.89 -3.01 -7.42
CA GLY A 110 -15.95 -2.08 -7.07
C GLY A 110 -15.79 -0.75 -7.81
N GLU A 111 -16.78 0.11 -7.72
CA GLU A 111 -16.81 1.38 -8.49
C GLU A 111 -15.62 2.31 -8.19
N THR A 112 -15.21 2.40 -6.92
CA THR A 112 -14.06 3.22 -6.51
C THR A 112 -12.76 2.65 -7.04
N ALA A 113 -12.55 1.32 -6.91
CA ALA A 113 -11.36 0.67 -7.41
C ALA A 113 -11.24 0.80 -8.95
N ARG A 114 -12.34 0.65 -9.66
CA ARG A 114 -12.41 0.79 -11.12
C ARG A 114 -12.05 2.19 -11.57
N TRP A 115 -12.63 3.18 -10.93
CA TRP A 115 -12.35 4.58 -11.22
C TRP A 115 -10.88 4.94 -10.96
N LEU A 116 -10.32 4.50 -9.82
CA LEU A 116 -8.90 4.72 -9.51
C LEU A 116 -8.00 4.07 -10.57
N ASP A 117 -8.27 2.81 -10.95
CA ASP A 117 -7.47 2.07 -11.93
C ASP A 117 -7.50 2.72 -13.33
N GLU A 118 -8.56 3.47 -13.65
CA GLU A 118 -8.68 4.25 -14.89
C GLU A 118 -7.96 5.59 -14.86
N ASN A 119 -7.70 6.15 -13.68
CA ASN A 119 -7.17 7.51 -13.53
C ASN A 119 -5.71 7.56 -13.03
N ILE A 120 -5.29 6.61 -12.20
CA ILE A 120 -3.93 6.56 -11.62
C ILE A 120 -3.38 5.13 -11.63
N ALA A 121 -2.16 4.96 -11.16
CA ALA A 121 -1.54 3.65 -10.98
C ALA A 121 -2.12 2.96 -9.72
N LEU A 122 -3.06 2.03 -9.89
CA LEU A 122 -3.62 1.23 -8.82
C LEU A 122 -3.00 -0.17 -8.78
N ILE A 123 -2.09 -0.41 -7.81
CA ILE A 123 -1.54 -1.75 -7.55
C ILE A 123 -2.50 -2.48 -6.61
N PRO A 124 -3.18 -3.55 -7.08
CA PRO A 124 -4.21 -4.22 -6.29
C PRO A 124 -3.63 -5.00 -5.13
N ASP A 125 -4.46 -5.29 -4.14
CA ASP A 125 -4.10 -6.01 -2.92
C ASP A 125 -3.55 -7.41 -3.18
N PHE A 126 -4.10 -8.17 -4.12
CA PHE A 126 -3.60 -9.49 -4.47
C PHE A 126 -2.19 -9.48 -5.11
N VAL A 127 -1.67 -8.31 -5.49
CA VAL A 127 -0.27 -8.09 -5.89
C VAL A 127 0.52 -7.48 -4.74
N ALA A 128 0.11 -6.33 -4.22
CA ALA A 128 0.86 -5.57 -3.22
C ALA A 128 0.85 -6.22 -1.82
N ASN A 129 -0.19 -7.01 -1.49
CA ASN A 129 -0.37 -7.66 -0.20
C ASN A 129 -0.28 -9.20 -0.27
N CYS A 130 0.31 -9.75 -1.33
CA CYS A 130 0.48 -11.21 -1.48
C CYS A 130 1.62 -11.79 -0.63
N GLY A 131 2.36 -10.97 0.12
CA GLY A 131 3.58 -11.35 0.83
C GLY A 131 3.42 -12.62 1.69
N MET A 132 2.34 -12.71 2.48
CA MET A 132 2.10 -13.88 3.33
C MET A 132 1.87 -15.17 2.52
N ALA A 133 1.08 -15.09 1.43
CA ALA A 133 0.85 -16.23 0.55
C ALA A 133 2.14 -16.67 -0.14
N ARG A 134 2.98 -15.71 -0.58
CA ARG A 134 4.28 -16.01 -1.17
C ARG A 134 5.23 -16.64 -0.16
N VAL A 135 5.28 -16.14 1.08
CA VAL A 135 6.12 -16.73 2.14
C VAL A 135 5.77 -18.18 2.36
N PHE A 136 4.50 -18.54 2.49
CA PHE A 136 4.11 -19.95 2.64
C PHE A 136 4.53 -20.79 1.43
N ALA A 137 4.38 -20.30 0.20
CA ALA A 137 4.83 -21.03 -0.98
C ALA A 137 6.36 -21.18 -0.98
N TYR A 138 7.11 -20.11 -0.66
CA TYR A 138 8.57 -20.14 -0.58
C TYR A 138 9.11 -21.12 0.45
N LEU A 139 8.50 -21.18 1.65
CA LEU A 139 8.91 -22.12 2.70
C LEU A 139 8.66 -23.59 2.34
N MET A 140 7.86 -23.86 1.32
CA MET A 140 7.66 -25.23 0.79
C MET A 140 8.69 -25.60 -0.27
N GLU A 141 9.55 -24.69 -0.72
CA GLU A 141 10.63 -24.97 -1.67
C GLU A 141 11.81 -25.65 -0.97
N ASN A 142 12.41 -26.67 -1.60
CA ASN A 142 13.47 -27.49 -0.98
C ASN A 142 14.77 -26.72 -0.68
N GLU A 143 15.00 -25.59 -1.38
CA GLU A 143 16.23 -24.80 -1.27
C GLU A 143 15.97 -23.38 -0.72
N ALA A 144 14.85 -23.19 -0.01
CA ALA A 144 14.49 -21.88 0.55
C ALA A 144 15.52 -21.38 1.57
N ASP A 145 15.98 -20.14 1.42
CA ASP A 145 16.74 -19.45 2.47
C ASP A 145 15.77 -18.97 3.57
N LEU A 146 15.79 -19.67 4.69
CA LEU A 146 14.88 -19.46 5.84
C LEU A 146 15.27 -18.22 6.70
N THR A 147 16.21 -17.41 6.25
CA THR A 147 16.53 -16.16 6.93
C THR A 147 15.48 -15.10 6.61
N ASP A 148 15.27 -14.14 7.53
CA ASP A 148 14.41 -12.97 7.28
C ASP A 148 14.76 -12.27 5.96
N LYS A 149 16.06 -12.16 5.67
CA LYS A 149 16.55 -11.54 4.44
C LYS A 149 16.13 -12.32 3.19
N GLY A 150 16.29 -13.63 3.19
CA GLY A 150 15.90 -14.50 2.08
C GLY A 150 14.40 -14.42 1.81
N ILE A 151 13.59 -14.51 2.86
CA ILE A 151 12.12 -14.43 2.79
C ILE A 151 11.66 -13.09 2.23
N PHE A 152 12.17 -11.97 2.75
CA PHE A 152 11.81 -10.64 2.26
C PHE A 152 12.28 -10.38 0.83
N GLN A 153 13.47 -10.86 0.49
CA GLN A 153 14.02 -10.72 -0.86
C GLN A 153 13.20 -11.48 -1.88
N ASP A 154 12.81 -12.71 -1.58
CA ASP A 154 11.97 -13.54 -2.46
C ASP A 154 10.60 -12.88 -2.71
N ALA A 155 9.90 -12.45 -1.66
CA ALA A 155 8.62 -11.76 -1.79
C ALA A 155 8.73 -10.48 -2.62
N SER A 156 9.75 -9.65 -2.36
CA SER A 156 10.01 -8.40 -3.10
C SER A 156 10.33 -8.67 -4.56
N GLN A 157 11.17 -9.66 -4.85
CA GLN A 157 11.53 -10.04 -6.21
C GLN A 157 10.34 -10.58 -6.98
N THR A 158 9.50 -11.39 -6.36
CA THR A 158 8.29 -11.95 -6.98
C THR A 158 7.34 -10.83 -7.41
N ILE A 159 7.05 -9.86 -6.51
CA ILE A 159 6.19 -8.71 -6.81
C ILE A 159 6.83 -7.83 -7.88
N GLY A 160 8.12 -7.50 -7.75
CA GLY A 160 8.85 -6.67 -8.69
C GLY A 160 8.86 -7.26 -10.09
N THR A 161 9.22 -8.54 -10.23
CA THR A 161 9.24 -9.25 -11.52
C THR A 161 7.85 -9.27 -12.18
N PHE A 162 6.79 -9.46 -11.38
CA PHE A 162 5.42 -9.43 -11.89
C PHE A 162 5.05 -8.06 -12.45
N LEU A 163 5.34 -6.98 -11.70
CA LEU A 163 5.07 -5.60 -12.13
C LEU A 163 5.91 -5.22 -13.35
N GLU A 164 7.19 -5.56 -13.37
CA GLU A 164 8.05 -5.34 -14.54
C GLU A 164 7.52 -6.02 -15.79
N ALA A 165 7.02 -7.26 -15.67
CA ALA A 165 6.42 -7.97 -16.78
C ALA A 165 5.15 -7.27 -17.31
N LEU A 166 4.32 -6.73 -16.42
CA LEU A 166 3.15 -5.92 -16.81
C LEU A 166 3.55 -4.66 -17.57
N PHE A 167 4.59 -3.96 -17.10
CA PHE A 167 5.07 -2.73 -17.75
C PHE A 167 5.75 -3.00 -19.11
N ARG A 168 6.45 -4.13 -19.26
CA ARG A 168 7.02 -4.51 -20.57
C ARG A 168 5.95 -4.78 -21.63
N GLU A 169 4.83 -5.40 -21.21
CA GLU A 169 3.71 -5.67 -22.12
C GLU A 169 2.94 -4.40 -22.47
N ASN A 170 2.79 -3.49 -21.51
CA ASN A 170 2.12 -2.20 -21.71
C ASN A 170 2.67 -1.18 -20.69
N PRO A 171 3.44 -0.18 -21.14
CA PRO A 171 4.06 0.83 -20.27
C PRO A 171 3.08 1.88 -19.72
N GLY A 172 1.77 1.75 -19.97
CA GLY A 172 0.76 2.64 -19.42
C GLY A 172 0.67 2.52 -17.89
N THR A 173 0.45 3.67 -17.23
CA THR A 173 0.33 3.78 -15.77
C THR A 173 -1.08 3.51 -15.23
N THR A 174 -2.08 3.38 -16.12
CA THR A 174 -3.46 3.07 -15.75
C THR A 174 -3.84 1.62 -16.03
N ARG A 175 -4.97 1.18 -15.48
CA ARG A 175 -5.51 -0.19 -15.61
C ARG A 175 -4.55 -1.27 -15.12
N ILE A 176 -3.67 -0.95 -14.18
CA ILE A 176 -2.72 -1.91 -13.61
C ILE A 176 -3.46 -3.03 -12.89
N SER A 177 -4.49 -2.71 -12.12
CA SER A 177 -5.29 -3.68 -11.39
C SER A 177 -5.99 -4.65 -12.33
N GLN A 178 -6.66 -4.14 -13.38
CA GLN A 178 -7.31 -4.97 -14.39
C GLN A 178 -6.32 -5.87 -15.14
N ARG A 179 -5.18 -5.30 -15.57
CA ARG A 179 -4.12 -6.06 -16.27
C ARG A 179 -3.49 -7.13 -15.38
N SER A 180 -3.30 -6.81 -14.09
CA SER A 180 -2.79 -7.76 -13.09
C SER A 180 -3.72 -8.95 -12.94
N LEU A 181 -5.03 -8.71 -12.85
CA LEU A 181 -6.02 -9.78 -12.76
C LEU A 181 -5.99 -10.66 -14.01
N PHE A 182 -6.04 -10.05 -15.19
CA PHE A 182 -6.03 -10.78 -16.45
C PHE A 182 -4.78 -11.66 -16.59
N LYS A 183 -3.58 -11.09 -16.30
CA LYS A 183 -2.32 -11.82 -16.33
C LYS A 183 -2.26 -12.97 -15.31
N SER A 184 -2.85 -12.77 -14.13
CA SER A 184 -2.90 -13.82 -13.11
C SER A 184 -3.81 -14.97 -13.50
N LEU A 185 -4.94 -14.70 -14.15
CA LEU A 185 -5.87 -15.72 -14.61
C LEU A 185 -5.28 -16.57 -15.76
N GLN A 186 -4.46 -15.97 -16.65
CA GLN A 186 -3.78 -16.73 -17.71
C GLN A 186 -2.80 -17.79 -17.22
N LYS A 187 -2.39 -17.74 -15.96
CA LYS A 187 -1.51 -18.75 -15.36
C LYS A 187 -2.25 -19.97 -14.79
N LEU A 188 -3.58 -19.92 -14.78
CA LEU A 188 -4.41 -21.01 -14.27
C LEU A 188 -4.86 -21.99 -15.37
N ASP A 189 -4.64 -21.61 -16.64
CA ASP A 189 -4.87 -22.45 -17.83
C ASP A 189 -3.57 -23.21 -18.19
#